data_3d1662889a021e91a363ee4efb26e0b9
#
_entry.id   3d1662889a021e91a363ee4efb26e0b9
#
_cell.length_a   1.000
_cell.length_b   1.000
_cell.length_c   1.000
_cell.angle_alpha   90.00
_cell.angle_beta   90.00
_cell.angle_gamma   90.00
#
_symmetry.space_group_name_H-M   'P 1'
#
loop_
_entity.id
_entity.type
_entity.pdbx_description
1 polymer ?
#
loop_
_entity_poly.entity_id
_entity_poly.type
_entity_poly.pdbx_seq_one_letter_code
_entity_poly.pdbx_strand_id
1 'polypeptide(L)'
;MDLEFFLEILGTCSTSGEERRLAEFLEERLPVPGCTVIEHEVGDGTINVMLDWSGTGKPSFVFCTHMDTVPPFIKPSVVCVRKGEILPDGRVALDDDTMITGRGSCDAKGQLFTMYNACLRLQKEGYTDFGLLLLAGEETGSHGAIAWTRDCEGGDFVLVGEPTDNCLVSASKGTKSFEITLKGRPCHSGYPEYGSSAVDKFVDFINALRALELPDDPVLGPTTWNVGDLLSGNPQNVLSPETRFMIYFRTTFATDAIIQDKLVSICPPGTIVQAFGGDVPLHYYSDVEGIESKTASFGSDAPRLEYFKTKAICGPGSILTAHTDEEYILVSDMREALENDIRIFKTFNKTNAR
;
A
#
# COMPACT_ATOMS: atom_id res chain seq x y z
N MET A 1 2.75 -23.75 -9.09
CA MET A 1 3.27 -22.97 -7.95
C MET A 1 3.58 -23.91 -6.81
N ASP A 2 4.71 -23.73 -6.16
CA ASP A 2 5.16 -24.52 -4.99
C ASP A 2 4.62 -23.86 -3.71
N LEU A 3 3.52 -24.40 -3.18
CA LEU A 3 2.86 -23.84 -1.99
C LEU A 3 3.68 -24.06 -0.70
N GLU A 4 4.55 -25.07 -0.63
CA GLU A 4 5.41 -25.28 0.52
C GLU A 4 6.44 -24.14 0.60
N PHE A 5 7.00 -23.75 -0.54
CA PHE A 5 7.88 -22.57 -0.60
C PHE A 5 7.15 -21.27 -0.26
N PHE A 6 5.89 -21.11 -0.70
CA PHE A 6 5.10 -19.94 -0.28
C PHE A 6 4.88 -19.89 1.25
N LEU A 7 4.64 -21.03 1.88
CA LEU A 7 4.51 -21.10 3.34
C LEU A 7 5.85 -20.79 4.06
N GLU A 8 7.01 -21.11 3.47
CA GLU A 8 8.31 -20.69 3.99
C GLU A 8 8.48 -19.16 3.94
N ILE A 9 8.10 -18.53 2.82
CA ILE A 9 8.11 -17.06 2.66
C ILE A 9 7.20 -16.42 3.72
N LEU A 10 5.96 -16.89 3.86
CA LEU A 10 5.02 -16.38 4.87
C LEU A 10 5.48 -16.65 6.30
N GLY A 11 6.15 -17.77 6.54
CA GLY A 11 6.70 -18.16 7.84
C GLY A 11 7.90 -17.31 8.29
N THR A 12 8.51 -16.57 7.38
CA THR A 12 9.61 -15.65 7.66
C THR A 12 9.04 -14.29 8.05
N CYS A 13 9.21 -13.89 9.33
CA CYS A 13 8.77 -12.58 9.80
C CYS A 13 9.51 -11.47 9.07
N SER A 14 8.77 -10.47 8.60
CA SER A 14 9.28 -9.27 7.91
C SER A 14 8.42 -8.05 8.24
N THR A 15 8.10 -7.88 9.53
CA THR A 15 7.45 -6.64 9.98
C THR A 15 8.31 -5.44 9.59
N SER A 16 7.68 -4.35 9.16
CA SER A 16 8.39 -3.15 8.65
C SER A 16 9.56 -2.74 9.55
N GLY A 17 10.74 -2.60 8.95
CA GLY A 17 12.02 -2.39 9.62
C GLY A 17 12.80 -3.67 9.97
N GLU A 18 12.21 -4.87 9.80
CA GLU A 18 12.82 -6.19 10.05
C GLU A 18 12.88 -7.06 8.80
N GLU A 19 12.72 -6.48 7.60
CA GLU A 19 12.62 -7.19 6.32
C GLU A 19 13.92 -7.88 5.90
N ARG A 20 15.08 -7.42 6.39
CA ARG A 20 16.40 -7.94 5.99
C ARG A 20 16.47 -9.47 6.04
N ARG A 21 15.87 -10.08 7.06
CA ARG A 21 15.85 -11.55 7.19
C ARG A 21 15.10 -12.22 6.04
N LEU A 22 14.00 -11.64 5.59
CA LEU A 22 13.25 -12.16 4.45
C LEU A 22 14.04 -11.89 3.15
N ALA A 23 14.62 -10.71 3.00
CA ALA A 23 15.43 -10.37 1.84
C ALA A 23 16.58 -11.36 1.65
N GLU A 24 17.38 -11.62 2.69
CA GLU A 24 18.48 -12.60 2.67
C GLU A 24 17.98 -14.02 2.32
N PHE A 25 16.84 -14.44 2.88
CA PHE A 25 16.21 -15.72 2.53
C PHE A 25 15.82 -15.77 1.04
N LEU A 26 15.26 -14.69 0.50
CA LEU A 26 14.85 -14.62 -0.91
C LEU A 26 16.05 -14.58 -1.86
N GLU A 27 17.13 -13.88 -1.49
CA GLU A 27 18.38 -13.84 -2.25
C GLU A 27 19.03 -15.22 -2.38
N GLU A 28 18.91 -16.05 -1.35
CA GLU A 28 19.42 -17.43 -1.38
C GLU A 28 18.50 -18.36 -2.20
N ARG A 29 17.18 -18.17 -2.16
CA ARG A 29 16.19 -19.14 -2.64
C ARG A 29 15.60 -18.83 -4.02
N LEU A 30 15.53 -17.55 -4.42
CA LEU A 30 14.90 -17.16 -5.68
C LEU A 30 15.82 -17.23 -6.92
N PRO A 31 17.15 -17.05 -6.85
CA PRO A 31 17.97 -16.98 -8.04
C PRO A 31 17.93 -18.30 -8.85
N VAL A 32 17.79 -18.13 -10.16
CA VAL A 32 17.82 -19.21 -11.14
C VAL A 32 18.87 -18.93 -12.21
N PRO A 33 19.36 -19.93 -12.96
CA PRO A 33 20.30 -19.67 -14.05
C PRO A 33 19.79 -18.58 -15.02
N GLY A 34 20.61 -17.57 -15.29
CA GLY A 34 20.25 -16.43 -16.15
C GLY A 34 19.59 -15.26 -15.43
N CYS A 35 19.46 -15.33 -14.11
CA CYS A 35 19.02 -14.23 -13.26
C CYS A 35 20.23 -13.69 -12.46
N THR A 36 20.34 -12.36 -12.36
CA THR A 36 21.32 -11.68 -11.49
C THR A 36 20.59 -11.07 -10.30
N VAL A 37 21.13 -11.23 -9.10
CA VAL A 37 20.62 -10.59 -7.89
C VAL A 37 21.37 -9.27 -7.67
N ILE A 38 20.63 -8.21 -7.37
CA ILE A 38 21.17 -6.89 -7.03
C ILE A 38 20.56 -6.48 -5.69
N GLU A 39 21.40 -6.39 -4.67
CA GLU A 39 21.04 -5.78 -3.39
C GLU A 39 21.08 -4.26 -3.51
N HIS A 40 20.14 -3.58 -2.89
CA HIS A 40 20.11 -2.13 -2.82
C HIS A 40 19.80 -1.69 -1.39
N GLU A 41 20.77 -1.04 -0.73
CA GLU A 41 20.64 -0.54 0.64
C GLU A 41 19.64 0.63 0.71
N VAL A 42 18.66 0.52 1.59
CA VAL A 42 17.65 1.57 1.80
C VAL A 42 18.18 2.69 2.71
N GLY A 43 19.06 2.34 3.66
CA GLY A 43 19.73 3.31 4.55
C GLY A 43 19.26 3.28 6.00
N ASP A 44 18.29 2.45 6.32
CA ASP A 44 17.74 2.25 7.67
C ASP A 44 18.05 0.85 8.25
N GLY A 45 18.89 0.08 7.56
CA GLY A 45 19.22 -1.30 7.89
C GLY A 45 18.43 -2.33 7.11
N THR A 46 17.46 -1.90 6.30
CA THR A 46 16.71 -2.73 5.36
C THR A 46 17.34 -2.69 3.97
N ILE A 47 16.99 -3.62 3.11
CA ILE A 47 17.45 -3.72 1.73
C ILE A 47 16.29 -3.98 0.78
N ASN A 48 16.38 -3.42 -0.42
CA ASN A 48 15.59 -3.86 -1.57
C ASN A 48 16.35 -4.99 -2.29
N VAL A 49 15.63 -5.89 -2.92
CA VAL A 49 16.20 -6.98 -3.71
C VAL A 49 15.67 -6.91 -5.14
N MET A 50 16.57 -6.84 -6.11
CA MET A 50 16.20 -6.89 -7.53
C MET A 50 16.72 -8.19 -8.14
N LEU A 51 15.81 -8.99 -8.69
CA LEU A 51 16.14 -10.12 -9.56
C LEU A 51 16.05 -9.64 -11.01
N ASP A 52 17.17 -9.61 -11.71
CA ASP A 52 17.30 -9.11 -13.08
C ASP A 52 17.56 -10.25 -14.07
N TRP A 53 16.66 -10.46 -15.01
CA TRP A 53 16.81 -11.39 -16.14
C TRP A 53 17.36 -10.71 -17.39
N SER A 54 17.39 -9.37 -17.42
CA SER A 54 17.92 -8.64 -18.58
C SER A 54 19.45 -8.72 -18.69
N GLY A 55 20.13 -8.95 -17.59
CA GLY A 55 21.58 -8.91 -17.48
C GLY A 55 22.17 -7.50 -17.62
N THR A 56 21.32 -6.47 -17.61
CA THR A 56 21.72 -5.06 -17.78
C THR A 56 21.64 -4.27 -16.49
N GLY A 57 20.94 -4.79 -15.48
CA GLY A 57 20.57 -4.07 -14.26
C GLY A 57 19.44 -3.03 -14.47
N LYS A 58 18.92 -2.94 -15.71
CA LYS A 58 17.89 -1.96 -16.12
C LYS A 58 16.88 -2.60 -17.08
N PRO A 59 16.08 -3.57 -16.61
CA PRO A 59 15.07 -4.19 -17.44
C PRO A 59 14.00 -3.18 -17.83
N SER A 60 13.44 -3.30 -19.05
CA SER A 60 12.40 -2.40 -19.51
C SER A 60 11.06 -2.63 -18.82
N PHE A 61 10.79 -3.87 -18.36
CA PHE A 61 9.62 -4.21 -17.57
C PHE A 61 10.03 -4.71 -16.17
N VAL A 62 9.44 -4.14 -15.13
CA VAL A 62 9.69 -4.54 -13.76
C VAL A 62 8.38 -4.97 -13.09
N PHE A 63 8.34 -6.21 -12.61
CA PHE A 63 7.39 -6.62 -11.57
C PHE A 63 7.90 -6.07 -10.24
N CYS A 64 7.03 -5.48 -9.43
CA CYS A 64 7.42 -4.83 -8.19
C CYS A 64 6.40 -5.10 -7.09
N THR A 65 6.85 -5.41 -5.89
CA THR A 65 5.99 -5.47 -4.70
C THR A 65 6.87 -5.33 -3.45
N HIS A 66 6.24 -5.23 -2.27
CA HIS A 66 6.98 -5.07 -1.03
C HIS A 66 7.15 -6.38 -0.25
N MET A 67 8.17 -6.40 0.61
CA MET A 67 8.51 -7.53 1.48
C MET A 67 8.00 -7.37 2.90
N ASP A 68 7.82 -6.12 3.33
CA ASP A 68 7.38 -5.83 4.69
C ASP A 68 5.89 -6.10 4.90
N THR A 69 5.52 -6.16 6.15
CA THR A 69 4.14 -6.37 6.59
C THR A 69 3.87 -5.56 7.85
N VAL A 70 2.61 -5.15 8.06
CA VAL A 70 2.21 -4.56 9.34
C VAL A 70 2.31 -5.58 10.49
N PRO A 71 2.57 -5.14 11.74
CA PRO A 71 2.47 -5.99 12.92
C PRO A 71 0.98 -6.29 13.26
N PRO A 72 0.68 -7.38 14.01
CA PRO A 72 1.62 -8.40 14.48
C PRO A 72 1.92 -9.45 13.40
N PHE A 73 3.04 -10.16 13.52
CA PHE A 73 3.29 -11.37 12.74
C PHE A 73 2.23 -12.44 13.08
N ILE A 74 1.56 -12.95 12.03
CA ILE A 74 0.56 -14.02 12.13
C ILE A 74 1.09 -15.23 11.36
N LYS A 75 1.27 -16.34 12.07
CA LYS A 75 1.81 -17.56 11.48
C LYS A 75 0.89 -18.09 10.37
N PRO A 76 1.43 -18.51 9.22
CA PRO A 76 0.61 -19.03 8.14
C PRO A 76 -0.07 -20.36 8.49
N SER A 77 -1.26 -20.56 7.93
CA SER A 77 -1.96 -21.83 7.95
C SER A 77 -2.69 -22.10 6.63
N VAL A 78 -3.03 -23.36 6.39
CA VAL A 78 -3.72 -23.81 5.18
C VAL A 78 -5.09 -24.31 5.57
N VAL A 79 -6.13 -23.81 4.92
CA VAL A 79 -7.53 -24.13 5.18
C VAL A 79 -8.20 -24.57 3.87
N CYS A 80 -8.93 -25.66 3.90
CA CYS A 80 -9.78 -26.06 2.78
C CYS A 80 -11.08 -25.27 2.83
N VAL A 81 -11.42 -24.61 1.75
CA VAL A 81 -12.67 -23.86 1.56
C VAL A 81 -13.60 -24.68 0.69
N ARG A 82 -14.87 -24.77 1.06
CA ARG A 82 -15.90 -25.42 0.28
C ARG A 82 -16.75 -24.45 -0.50
N LYS A 83 -17.22 -24.86 -1.66
CA LYS A 83 -18.19 -24.09 -2.44
C LYS A 83 -19.38 -23.67 -1.58
N GLY A 84 -19.70 -22.37 -1.62
CA GLY A 84 -20.80 -21.78 -0.85
C GLY A 84 -20.42 -21.29 0.55
N GLU A 85 -19.19 -21.53 1.02
CA GLU A 85 -18.71 -20.92 2.27
C GLU A 85 -18.52 -19.42 2.13
N ILE A 86 -18.79 -18.69 3.22
CA ILE A 86 -18.57 -17.25 3.30
C ILE A 86 -17.14 -17.02 3.77
N LEU A 87 -16.38 -16.28 2.98
CA LEU A 87 -14.99 -15.92 3.26
C LEU A 87 -14.91 -14.72 4.22
N PRO A 88 -13.75 -14.46 4.86
CA PRO A 88 -13.58 -13.36 5.81
C PRO A 88 -13.95 -11.96 5.25
N ASP A 89 -13.76 -11.73 3.96
CA ASP A 89 -14.14 -10.48 3.27
C ASP A 89 -15.62 -10.42 2.87
N GLY A 90 -16.40 -11.44 3.21
CA GLY A 90 -17.83 -11.55 2.91
C GLY A 90 -18.14 -12.13 1.52
N ARG A 91 -17.16 -12.41 0.67
CA ARG A 91 -17.36 -13.14 -0.58
C ARG A 91 -17.85 -14.56 -0.31
N VAL A 92 -18.57 -15.13 -1.28
CA VAL A 92 -18.96 -16.54 -1.25
C VAL A 92 -18.06 -17.33 -2.16
N ALA A 93 -17.45 -18.41 -1.65
CA ALA A 93 -16.61 -19.30 -2.44
C ALA A 93 -17.42 -19.91 -3.60
N LEU A 94 -16.97 -19.68 -4.82
CA LEU A 94 -17.65 -20.15 -6.04
C LEU A 94 -17.40 -21.64 -6.30
N ASP A 95 -16.28 -22.16 -5.84
CA ASP A 95 -15.86 -23.56 -5.95
C ASP A 95 -15.08 -23.99 -4.70
N ASP A 96 -14.76 -25.28 -4.58
CA ASP A 96 -13.82 -25.78 -3.57
C ASP A 96 -12.41 -25.20 -3.84
N ASP A 97 -11.74 -24.68 -2.82
CA ASP A 97 -10.43 -24.04 -2.96
C ASP A 97 -9.53 -24.30 -1.73
N THR A 98 -8.30 -23.83 -1.80
CA THR A 98 -7.36 -23.76 -0.69
C THR A 98 -7.14 -22.30 -0.31
N MET A 99 -7.43 -21.96 0.93
CA MET A 99 -7.16 -20.66 1.53
C MET A 99 -5.87 -20.75 2.34
N ILE A 100 -4.96 -19.80 2.12
CA ILE A 100 -3.74 -19.64 2.90
C ILE A 100 -3.91 -18.39 3.73
N THR A 101 -3.88 -18.53 5.05
CA THR A 101 -4.03 -17.42 6.01
C THR A 101 -2.68 -17.05 6.59
N GLY A 102 -2.58 -15.86 7.16
CA GLY A 102 -1.39 -15.35 7.84
C GLY A 102 -0.97 -13.97 7.36
N ARG A 103 -0.21 -13.25 8.16
CA ARG A 103 0.23 -11.91 7.83
C ARG A 103 1.11 -11.90 6.58
N GLY A 104 0.79 -11.01 5.62
CA GLY A 104 1.44 -10.94 4.32
C GLY A 104 0.88 -11.92 3.29
N SER A 105 -0.14 -12.73 3.62
CA SER A 105 -0.71 -13.68 2.66
C SER A 105 -1.33 -12.95 1.46
N CYS A 106 -2.01 -11.84 1.66
CA CYS A 106 -2.50 -10.99 0.58
C CYS A 106 -1.76 -9.64 0.48
N ASP A 107 -1.03 -9.20 1.51
CA ASP A 107 -0.37 -7.88 1.54
C ASP A 107 1.07 -7.98 2.08
N ALA A 108 2.14 -8.17 1.20
CA ALA A 108 2.02 -8.45 -0.24
C ALA A 108 2.91 -9.64 -0.65
N LYS A 109 3.15 -10.64 0.25
CA LYS A 109 3.96 -11.84 -0.09
C LYS A 109 3.26 -12.77 -1.09
N GLY A 110 1.90 -12.71 -1.16
CA GLY A 110 1.14 -13.39 -2.20
C GLY A 110 1.51 -12.87 -3.59
N GLN A 111 1.59 -11.55 -3.74
CA GLN A 111 2.03 -10.86 -4.95
C GLN A 111 3.48 -11.22 -5.30
N LEU A 112 4.39 -11.14 -4.31
CA LEU A 112 5.78 -11.55 -4.48
C LEU A 112 5.87 -12.96 -5.08
N PHE A 113 5.14 -13.90 -4.51
CA PHE A 113 5.17 -15.29 -4.94
C PHE A 113 4.56 -15.49 -6.33
N THR A 114 3.46 -14.81 -6.66
CA THR A 114 2.84 -14.91 -8.00
C THR A 114 3.71 -14.27 -9.08
N MET A 115 4.25 -13.08 -8.83
CA MET A 115 5.16 -12.39 -9.75
C MET A 115 6.45 -13.17 -9.99
N TYR A 116 7.03 -13.78 -8.95
CA TYR A 116 8.19 -14.67 -9.13
C TYR A 116 7.86 -15.85 -10.04
N ASN A 117 6.71 -16.50 -9.84
CA ASN A 117 6.28 -17.60 -10.73
C ASN A 117 6.00 -17.12 -12.17
N ALA A 118 5.51 -15.88 -12.36
CA ALA A 118 5.38 -15.25 -13.67
C ALA A 118 6.75 -15.07 -14.34
N CYS A 119 7.74 -14.57 -13.61
CA CYS A 119 9.13 -14.46 -14.09
C CYS A 119 9.71 -15.81 -14.55
N LEU A 120 9.54 -16.86 -13.75
CA LEU A 120 9.99 -18.21 -14.12
C LEU A 120 9.33 -18.73 -15.40
N ARG A 121 8.04 -18.45 -15.59
CA ARG A 121 7.31 -18.85 -16.80
C ARG A 121 7.74 -18.04 -18.01
N LEU A 122 7.91 -16.73 -17.87
CA LEU A 122 8.40 -15.86 -18.94
C LEU A 122 9.81 -16.26 -19.39
N GLN A 123 10.71 -16.56 -18.45
CA GLN A 123 12.03 -17.09 -18.78
C GLN A 123 11.96 -18.41 -19.57
N LYS A 124 11.09 -19.33 -19.17
CA LYS A 124 10.86 -20.59 -19.93
C LYS A 124 10.33 -20.34 -21.34
N GLU A 125 9.58 -19.27 -21.55
CA GLU A 125 9.06 -18.86 -22.85
C GLU A 125 10.12 -18.08 -23.69
N GLY A 126 11.33 -17.85 -23.12
CA GLY A 126 12.46 -17.21 -23.81
C GLY A 126 12.53 -15.69 -23.68
N TYR A 127 11.71 -15.08 -22.83
CA TYR A 127 11.84 -13.65 -22.52
C TYR A 127 12.98 -13.42 -21.53
N THR A 128 13.64 -12.25 -21.65
CA THR A 128 14.78 -11.86 -20.81
C THR A 128 14.75 -10.41 -20.36
N ASP A 129 14.00 -9.51 -21.02
CA ASP A 129 14.00 -8.08 -20.69
C ASP A 129 12.93 -7.75 -19.63
N PHE A 130 13.11 -8.33 -18.46
CA PHE A 130 12.28 -8.08 -17.28
C PHE A 130 13.05 -8.30 -15.98
N GLY A 131 12.49 -7.79 -14.88
CA GLY A 131 13.00 -8.00 -13.53
C GLY A 131 11.89 -8.10 -12.50
N LEU A 132 12.25 -8.52 -11.28
CA LEU A 132 11.40 -8.53 -10.09
C LEU A 132 12.06 -7.70 -9.00
N LEU A 133 11.47 -6.58 -8.64
CA LEU A 133 11.93 -5.66 -7.60
C LEU A 133 11.10 -5.88 -6.33
N LEU A 134 11.79 -6.24 -5.26
CA LEU A 134 11.20 -6.47 -3.94
C LEU A 134 11.63 -5.33 -3.02
N LEU A 135 10.68 -4.53 -2.60
CA LEU A 135 10.91 -3.30 -1.83
C LEU A 135 10.72 -3.53 -0.33
N ALA A 136 11.42 -2.74 0.48
CA ALA A 136 11.27 -2.68 1.92
C ALA A 136 10.49 -1.42 2.32
N GLY A 137 9.75 -1.48 3.45
CA GLY A 137 9.19 -0.32 4.12
C GLY A 137 8.05 0.38 3.38
N GLU A 138 7.25 -0.33 2.59
CA GLU A 138 6.03 0.20 1.97
C GLU A 138 5.05 0.70 3.03
N GLU A 139 4.75 -0.17 4.00
CA GLU A 139 3.76 0.00 5.07
C GLU A 139 4.06 1.17 6.03
N THR A 140 5.30 1.66 6.00
CA THR A 140 5.77 2.78 6.85
C THR A 140 6.17 4.02 6.07
N GLY A 141 5.82 4.09 4.78
CA GLY A 141 6.00 5.28 3.95
C GLY A 141 6.88 5.09 2.71
N SER A 142 6.89 3.88 2.15
CA SER A 142 7.56 3.57 0.87
C SER A 142 9.07 3.84 0.87
N HIS A 143 9.74 3.56 1.98
CA HIS A 143 11.16 3.87 2.17
C HIS A 143 12.04 3.23 1.09
N GLY A 144 11.75 1.97 0.73
CA GLY A 144 12.45 1.25 -0.32
C GLY A 144 12.26 1.85 -1.70
N ALA A 145 11.03 2.23 -2.05
CA ALA A 145 10.73 2.86 -3.34
C ALA A 145 11.39 4.25 -3.46
N ILE A 146 11.39 5.03 -2.38
CA ILE A 146 12.08 6.33 -2.32
C ILE A 146 13.58 6.15 -2.50
N ALA A 147 14.19 5.19 -1.79
CA ALA A 147 15.61 4.90 -1.92
C ALA A 147 15.96 4.41 -3.33
N TRP A 148 15.14 3.52 -3.90
CA TRP A 148 15.32 3.05 -5.27
C TRP A 148 15.27 4.19 -6.29
N THR A 149 14.28 5.07 -6.20
CA THR A 149 14.14 6.22 -7.09
C THR A 149 15.31 7.21 -6.95
N ARG A 150 15.85 7.40 -5.74
CA ARG A 150 17.02 8.26 -5.51
C ARG A 150 18.28 7.74 -6.20
N ASP A 151 18.51 6.42 -6.18
CA ASP A 151 19.80 5.81 -6.50
C ASP A 151 19.81 5.06 -7.83
N CYS A 152 18.65 4.70 -8.35
CA CYS A 152 18.48 3.88 -9.55
C CYS A 152 17.69 4.59 -10.65
N GLU A 153 17.97 4.23 -11.89
CA GLU A 153 17.14 4.64 -13.03
C GLU A 153 15.90 3.75 -13.13
N GLY A 154 14.78 4.30 -13.60
CA GLY A 154 13.57 3.55 -13.88
C GLY A 154 13.64 2.79 -15.20
N GLY A 155 12.57 2.04 -15.48
CA GLY A 155 12.32 1.34 -16.74
C GLY A 155 11.19 1.96 -17.56
N ASP A 156 10.77 1.24 -18.58
CA ASP A 156 9.63 1.68 -19.40
C ASP A 156 8.29 1.37 -18.71
N PHE A 157 8.23 0.28 -17.94
CA PHE A 157 7.01 -0.17 -17.27
C PHE A 157 7.30 -0.77 -15.90
N VAL A 158 6.48 -0.43 -14.90
CA VAL A 158 6.43 -1.14 -13.63
C VAL A 158 5.01 -1.63 -13.34
N LEU A 159 4.88 -2.90 -12.99
CA LEU A 159 3.67 -3.50 -12.43
C LEU A 159 3.85 -3.66 -10.94
N VAL A 160 3.10 -2.89 -10.15
CA VAL A 160 3.13 -2.95 -8.69
C VAL A 160 2.07 -3.94 -8.22
N GLY A 161 2.47 -4.91 -7.42
CA GLY A 161 1.62 -5.94 -6.85
C GLY A 161 0.99 -5.49 -5.54
N GLU A 162 -0.33 -5.37 -5.54
CA GLU A 162 -1.16 -4.97 -4.40
C GLU A 162 -2.45 -5.81 -4.36
N PRO A 163 -3.14 -5.91 -3.20
CA PRO A 163 -4.40 -6.67 -3.10
C PRO A 163 -5.56 -5.95 -3.81
N THR A 164 -5.72 -6.21 -5.10
CA THR A 164 -6.70 -5.55 -5.96
C THR A 164 -7.79 -6.47 -6.50
N ASP A 165 -8.02 -7.64 -5.90
CA ASP A 165 -8.96 -8.65 -6.38
C ASP A 165 -8.71 -9.00 -7.86
N ASN A 166 -7.44 -9.08 -8.29
CA ASN A 166 -7.02 -9.30 -9.68
C ASN A 166 -7.48 -8.26 -10.70
N CYS A 167 -7.97 -7.10 -10.27
CA CYS A 167 -8.33 -5.98 -11.14
C CYS A 167 -7.14 -5.02 -11.31
N LEU A 168 -7.01 -4.44 -12.51
CA LEU A 168 -6.10 -3.31 -12.73
C LEU A 168 -6.64 -2.06 -12.04
N VAL A 169 -5.77 -1.31 -11.36
CA VAL A 169 -6.16 -0.02 -10.78
C VAL A 169 -6.08 1.06 -11.87
N SER A 170 -7.22 1.69 -12.18
CA SER A 170 -7.28 2.78 -13.16
C SER A 170 -6.86 4.13 -12.57
N ALA A 171 -7.14 4.34 -11.28
CA ALA A 171 -6.72 5.52 -10.52
C ALA A 171 -6.73 5.23 -9.02
N SER A 172 -5.86 5.89 -8.25
CA SER A 172 -5.86 5.83 -6.80
C SER A 172 -6.02 7.19 -6.15
N LYS A 173 -6.60 7.20 -4.93
CA LYS A 173 -6.63 8.39 -4.09
C LYS A 173 -5.23 8.77 -3.63
N GLY A 174 -5.01 10.06 -3.48
CA GLY A 174 -3.84 10.59 -2.79
C GLY A 174 -4.00 10.56 -1.28
N THR A 175 -2.95 10.97 -0.59
CA THR A 175 -2.88 11.03 0.88
C THR A 175 -2.37 12.38 1.32
N LYS A 176 -2.94 12.95 2.39
CA LYS A 176 -2.40 14.15 3.07
C LYS A 176 -2.54 13.95 4.57
N SER A 177 -1.44 14.17 5.28
CA SER A 177 -1.38 14.04 6.73
C SER A 177 -1.07 15.39 7.38
N PHE A 178 -1.77 15.71 8.46
CA PHE A 178 -1.57 16.93 9.22
C PHE A 178 -1.60 16.64 10.72
N GLU A 179 -0.68 17.23 11.48
CA GLU A 179 -0.80 17.35 12.92
C GLU A 179 -1.50 18.67 13.26
N ILE A 180 -2.52 18.59 14.07
CA ILE A 180 -3.31 19.73 14.56
C ILE A 180 -3.08 19.89 16.04
N THR A 181 -2.67 21.10 16.45
CA THR A 181 -2.58 21.47 17.88
C THR A 181 -3.55 22.61 18.19
N LEU A 182 -4.54 22.30 19.00
CA LEU A 182 -5.51 23.27 19.51
C LEU A 182 -5.06 23.79 20.88
N LYS A 183 -5.04 25.10 21.05
CA LYS A 183 -4.65 25.75 22.31
C LYS A 183 -5.88 26.21 23.09
N GLY A 184 -5.90 25.84 24.38
CA GLY A 184 -6.87 26.31 25.38
C GLY A 184 -6.25 27.29 26.37
N ARG A 185 -7.08 27.78 27.28
CA ARG A 185 -6.66 28.54 28.45
C ARG A 185 -7.10 27.77 29.68
N PRO A 186 -6.15 27.16 30.46
CA PRO A 186 -6.49 26.34 31.61
C PRO A 186 -7.11 27.22 32.72
N CYS A 187 -8.08 26.64 33.43
CA CYS A 187 -8.63 27.16 34.68
C CYS A 187 -9.26 26.00 35.46
N HIS A 188 -9.72 26.26 36.67
CA HIS A 188 -10.44 25.29 37.47
C HIS A 188 -11.78 24.94 36.81
N SER A 189 -12.06 23.63 36.65
CA SER A 189 -13.23 23.13 35.91
C SER A 189 -14.59 23.58 36.49
N GLY A 190 -14.63 23.96 37.76
CA GLY A 190 -15.82 24.54 38.39
C GLY A 190 -16.13 26.01 38.01
N TYR A 191 -15.22 26.66 37.28
CA TYR A 191 -15.33 28.06 36.86
C TYR A 191 -14.89 28.20 35.40
N PRO A 192 -15.57 27.50 34.47
CA PRO A 192 -15.15 27.41 33.07
C PRO A 192 -15.16 28.74 32.34
N GLU A 193 -15.90 29.75 32.81
CA GLU A 193 -15.95 31.10 32.26
C GLU A 193 -14.63 31.86 32.32
N TYR A 194 -13.68 31.40 33.16
CA TYR A 194 -12.33 32.02 33.26
C TYR A 194 -11.29 31.35 32.34
N GLY A 195 -11.68 30.34 31.58
CA GLY A 195 -10.78 29.60 30.68
C GLY A 195 -11.38 29.30 29.31
N SER A 196 -10.75 28.39 28.60
CA SER A 196 -11.28 27.74 27.40
C SER A 196 -10.65 26.39 27.23
N SER A 197 -11.45 25.35 27.06
CA SER A 197 -10.99 23.97 26.90
C SER A 197 -10.51 23.72 25.48
N ALA A 198 -9.30 23.18 25.31
CA ALA A 198 -8.84 22.71 23.99
C ALA A 198 -9.62 21.46 23.53
N VAL A 199 -10.16 20.67 24.46
CA VAL A 199 -11.04 19.52 24.15
C VAL A 199 -12.37 20.02 23.55
N ASP A 200 -12.98 21.08 24.09
CA ASP A 200 -14.20 21.65 23.51
C ASP A 200 -13.93 22.16 22.10
N LYS A 201 -12.80 22.84 21.88
CA LYS A 201 -12.37 23.27 20.54
C LYS A 201 -12.16 22.09 19.58
N PHE A 202 -11.71 20.93 20.08
CA PHE A 202 -11.60 19.73 19.26
C PHE A 202 -12.99 19.22 18.85
N VAL A 203 -13.96 19.20 19.75
CA VAL A 203 -15.35 18.84 19.41
C VAL A 203 -15.92 19.78 18.36
N ASP A 204 -15.72 21.08 18.52
CA ASP A 204 -16.19 22.09 17.54
C ASP A 204 -15.49 21.89 16.19
N PHE A 205 -14.18 21.63 16.17
CA PHE A 205 -13.41 21.33 14.96
C PHE A 205 -13.96 20.08 14.25
N ILE A 206 -14.22 18.97 14.98
CA ILE A 206 -14.79 17.75 14.39
C ILE A 206 -16.18 17.99 13.80
N ASN A 207 -17.01 18.80 14.46
CA ASN A 207 -18.32 19.17 13.92
C ASN A 207 -18.17 20.02 12.64
N ALA A 208 -17.25 20.97 12.62
CA ALA A 208 -16.93 21.76 11.43
C ALA A 208 -16.38 20.88 10.29
N LEU A 209 -15.50 19.93 10.61
CA LEU A 209 -14.97 18.97 9.63
C LEU A 209 -16.05 18.09 9.01
N ARG A 210 -17.01 17.60 9.81
CA ARG A 210 -18.17 16.83 9.32
C ARG A 210 -19.10 17.67 8.43
N ALA A 211 -19.18 18.96 8.68
CA ALA A 211 -19.98 19.90 7.89
C ALA A 211 -19.23 20.47 6.69
N LEU A 212 -17.92 20.17 6.56
CA LEU A 212 -17.09 20.70 5.48
C LEU A 212 -17.53 20.11 4.14
N GLU A 213 -18.00 20.95 3.26
CA GLU A 213 -18.35 20.57 1.89
C GLU A 213 -17.08 20.49 1.03
N LEU A 214 -16.81 19.30 0.53
CA LEU A 214 -15.75 19.01 -0.43
C LEU A 214 -16.38 18.57 -1.75
N PRO A 215 -15.80 18.93 -2.91
CA PRO A 215 -16.31 18.45 -4.18
C PRO A 215 -16.10 16.93 -4.31
N ASP A 216 -17.11 16.25 -4.83
CA ASP A 216 -16.99 14.86 -5.26
C ASP A 216 -16.16 14.79 -6.54
N ASP A 217 -15.34 13.76 -6.63
CA ASP A 217 -14.55 13.48 -7.84
C ASP A 217 -15.30 12.45 -8.72
N PRO A 218 -15.42 12.70 -10.02
CA PRO A 218 -16.17 11.80 -10.91
C PRO A 218 -15.50 10.43 -11.10
N VAL A 219 -14.20 10.29 -10.78
CA VAL A 219 -13.45 9.05 -10.91
C VAL A 219 -13.24 8.38 -9.56
N LEU A 220 -12.78 9.14 -8.55
CA LEU A 220 -12.38 8.62 -7.25
C LEU A 220 -13.46 8.75 -6.15
N GLY A 221 -14.58 9.38 -6.48
CA GLY A 221 -15.67 9.60 -5.52
C GLY A 221 -15.31 10.62 -4.43
N PRO A 222 -15.91 10.53 -3.23
CA PRO A 222 -15.68 11.49 -2.16
C PRO A 222 -14.32 11.35 -1.50
N THR A 223 -13.76 12.47 -1.05
CA THR A 223 -12.61 12.50 -0.12
C THR A 223 -13.04 11.94 1.23
N THR A 224 -12.21 11.09 1.81
CA THR A 224 -12.44 10.53 3.15
C THR A 224 -11.33 10.96 4.11
N TRP A 225 -11.59 10.89 5.42
CA TRP A 225 -10.63 11.27 6.44
C TRP A 225 -10.75 10.41 7.70
N ASN A 226 -9.67 10.37 8.46
CA ASN A 226 -9.61 9.75 9.78
C ASN A 226 -8.84 10.64 10.76
N VAL A 227 -9.16 10.54 12.05
CA VAL A 227 -8.42 11.18 13.14
C VAL A 227 -7.74 10.11 13.98
N GLY A 228 -6.44 10.26 14.18
CA GLY A 228 -5.62 9.38 15.01
C GLY A 228 -4.80 10.18 16.04
N ASP A 229 -4.08 9.48 16.91
CA ASP A 229 -3.13 10.01 17.88
C ASP A 229 -3.68 11.18 18.73
N LEU A 230 -4.94 11.10 19.12
CA LEU A 230 -5.62 12.12 19.89
C LEU A 230 -5.12 12.14 21.34
N LEU A 231 -4.52 13.26 21.74
CA LEU A 231 -3.93 13.48 23.04
C LEU A 231 -4.44 14.76 23.71
N SER A 232 -4.85 14.65 24.98
CA SER A 232 -5.12 15.79 25.87
C SER A 232 -4.79 15.38 27.30
N GLY A 233 -3.62 15.78 27.80
CA GLY A 233 -3.01 15.31 29.04
C GLY A 233 -3.36 16.12 30.29
N ASN A 234 -4.55 16.75 30.41
CA ASN A 234 -4.93 17.55 31.55
C ASN A 234 -5.61 16.73 32.68
N PRO A 235 -5.45 17.12 33.95
CA PRO A 235 -6.25 16.57 35.04
C PRO A 235 -7.75 16.90 34.84
N GLN A 236 -8.63 16.02 35.34
CA GLN A 236 -10.08 16.15 35.17
C GLN A 236 -10.70 17.43 35.75
N ASN A 237 -10.04 18.06 36.73
CA ASN A 237 -10.48 19.28 37.41
C ASN A 237 -9.87 20.57 36.80
N VAL A 238 -9.16 20.47 35.67
CA VAL A 238 -8.53 21.59 34.96
C VAL A 238 -8.97 21.55 33.48
N LEU A 239 -9.42 22.69 32.94
CA LEU A 239 -9.70 22.77 31.50
C LEU A 239 -8.45 22.50 30.68
N SER A 240 -8.60 21.74 29.59
CA SER A 240 -7.49 21.36 28.73
C SER A 240 -6.76 22.57 28.15
N PRO A 241 -5.45 22.72 28.41
CA PRO A 241 -4.64 23.76 27.81
C PRO A 241 -4.26 23.48 26.36
N GLU A 242 -4.25 22.18 25.98
CA GLU A 242 -3.83 21.73 24.66
C GLU A 242 -4.48 20.38 24.29
N THR A 243 -4.88 20.27 23.05
CA THR A 243 -5.26 18.99 22.43
C THR A 243 -4.52 18.87 21.10
N ARG A 244 -3.82 17.75 20.92
CA ARG A 244 -3.07 17.42 19.72
C ARG A 244 -3.61 16.15 19.09
N PHE A 245 -3.67 16.10 17.76
CA PHE A 245 -4.12 14.91 17.02
C PHE A 245 -3.59 14.95 15.59
N MET A 246 -3.55 13.76 14.97
CA MET A 246 -3.30 13.60 13.55
C MET A 246 -4.62 13.56 12.79
N ILE A 247 -4.66 14.19 11.61
CA ILE A 247 -5.73 14.00 10.64
C ILE A 247 -5.15 13.51 9.32
N TYR A 248 -5.75 12.48 8.76
CA TYR A 248 -5.31 11.83 7.54
C TYR A 248 -6.45 11.85 6.51
N PHE A 249 -6.17 12.44 5.34
CA PHE A 249 -7.11 12.50 4.23
C PHE A 249 -6.72 11.52 3.13
N ARG A 250 -7.71 10.85 2.56
CA ARG A 250 -7.63 10.19 1.26
C ARG A 250 -8.20 11.17 0.22
N THR A 251 -7.30 11.90 -0.44
CA THR A 251 -7.66 12.97 -1.38
C THR A 251 -8.01 12.44 -2.77
N THR A 252 -8.68 13.25 -3.56
CA THR A 252 -9.09 12.96 -4.94
C THR A 252 -8.53 14.03 -5.87
N PHE A 253 -8.64 13.86 -7.20
CA PHE A 253 -8.21 14.88 -8.15
C PHE A 253 -8.90 16.24 -7.90
N ALA A 254 -10.16 16.21 -7.42
CA ALA A 254 -10.93 17.41 -7.11
C ALA A 254 -10.48 18.10 -5.82
N THR A 255 -9.86 17.40 -4.88
CA THR A 255 -9.62 17.93 -3.53
C THR A 255 -8.15 18.05 -3.14
N ASP A 256 -7.23 17.35 -3.78
CA ASP A 256 -5.83 17.27 -3.37
C ASP A 256 -5.14 18.62 -3.24
N ALA A 257 -5.37 19.52 -4.20
CA ALA A 257 -4.78 20.85 -4.21
C ALA A 257 -5.41 21.80 -3.18
N ILE A 258 -6.64 21.55 -2.72
CA ILE A 258 -7.40 22.51 -1.89
C ILE A 258 -7.60 22.05 -0.45
N ILE A 259 -7.29 20.78 -0.13
CA ILE A 259 -7.66 20.20 1.17
C ILE A 259 -6.99 20.91 2.35
N GLN A 260 -5.76 21.37 2.19
CA GLN A 260 -5.04 22.10 3.24
C GLN A 260 -5.74 23.43 3.55
N ASP A 261 -6.10 24.21 2.54
CA ASP A 261 -6.78 25.50 2.72
C ASP A 261 -8.17 25.30 3.33
N LYS A 262 -8.89 24.27 2.87
CA LYS A 262 -10.18 23.87 3.44
C LYS A 262 -10.06 23.49 4.91
N LEU A 263 -9.06 22.67 5.27
CA LEU A 263 -8.77 22.30 6.65
C LEU A 263 -8.47 23.51 7.53
N VAL A 264 -7.57 24.40 7.07
CA VAL A 264 -7.20 25.63 7.80
C VAL A 264 -8.41 26.54 8.00
N SER A 265 -9.31 26.63 7.03
CA SER A 265 -10.51 27.50 7.10
C SER A 265 -11.49 27.14 8.22
N ILE A 266 -11.49 25.89 8.68
CA ILE A 266 -12.36 25.42 9.78
C ILE A 266 -11.64 25.39 11.14
N CYS A 267 -10.34 25.68 11.16
CA CYS A 267 -9.57 25.66 12.40
C CYS A 267 -9.92 26.87 13.30
N PRO A 268 -10.12 26.67 14.61
CA PRO A 268 -10.25 27.76 15.57
C PRO A 268 -9.03 28.70 15.55
N PRO A 269 -9.20 29.99 15.86
CA PRO A 269 -8.06 30.92 15.94
C PRO A 269 -6.98 30.42 16.91
N GLY A 270 -5.71 30.55 16.50
CA GLY A 270 -4.55 30.09 17.26
C GLY A 270 -4.24 28.61 17.16
N THR A 271 -4.89 27.89 16.26
CA THR A 271 -4.55 26.50 15.90
C THR A 271 -3.20 26.45 15.20
N ILE A 272 -2.38 25.47 15.55
CA ILE A 272 -1.15 25.15 14.82
C ILE A 272 -1.46 23.97 13.92
N VAL A 273 -1.16 24.11 12.63
CA VAL A 273 -1.34 23.06 11.60
C VAL A 273 0.04 22.77 11.01
N GLN A 274 0.50 21.54 11.15
CA GLN A 274 1.74 21.06 10.55
C GLN A 274 1.42 19.99 9.49
N ALA A 275 1.82 20.22 8.25
CA ALA A 275 1.66 19.27 7.16
C ALA A 275 2.85 18.30 7.11
N PHE A 276 2.57 17.00 6.86
CA PHE A 276 3.58 15.95 6.69
C PHE A 276 3.69 15.44 5.25
N GLY A 277 3.02 16.10 4.31
CA GLY A 277 3.01 15.67 2.92
C GLY A 277 2.07 14.49 2.67
N GLY A 278 2.37 13.71 1.65
CA GLY A 278 1.61 12.57 1.17
C GLY A 278 1.73 12.43 -0.35
N ASP A 279 1.02 11.47 -0.91
CA ASP A 279 0.99 11.22 -2.35
C ASP A 279 -0.16 11.96 -3.00
N VAL A 280 0.03 12.36 -4.27
CA VAL A 280 -1.05 12.91 -5.09
C VAL A 280 -1.91 11.78 -5.69
N PRO A 281 -3.18 12.03 -5.99
CA PRO A 281 -3.98 11.07 -6.75
C PRO A 281 -3.36 10.86 -8.13
N LEU A 282 -3.32 9.62 -8.60
CA LEU A 282 -2.70 9.26 -9.87
C LEU A 282 -3.61 8.38 -10.72
N HIS A 283 -3.48 8.50 -12.05
CA HIS A 283 -3.96 7.54 -13.00
C HIS A 283 -2.88 6.51 -13.31
N TYR A 284 -3.31 5.27 -13.55
CA TYR A 284 -2.42 4.15 -13.90
C TYR A 284 -2.83 3.51 -15.22
N TYR A 285 -1.92 2.79 -15.82
CA TYR A 285 -2.22 2.00 -16.99
C TYR A 285 -3.15 0.84 -16.61
N SER A 286 -4.31 0.77 -17.25
CA SER A 286 -5.36 -0.21 -16.95
C SER A 286 -6.07 -0.76 -18.19
N ASP A 287 -5.50 -0.56 -19.38
CA ASP A 287 -6.07 -1.02 -20.65
C ASP A 287 -5.40 -2.34 -21.10
N VAL A 288 -5.83 -3.44 -20.48
CA VAL A 288 -5.40 -4.80 -20.83
C VAL A 288 -6.62 -5.68 -21.06
N GLU A 289 -6.77 -6.18 -22.27
CA GLU A 289 -7.89 -7.03 -22.66
C GLU A 289 -8.02 -8.26 -21.72
N GLY A 290 -9.21 -8.45 -21.18
CA GLY A 290 -9.54 -9.58 -20.32
C GLY A 290 -9.11 -9.43 -18.86
N ILE A 291 -8.72 -8.22 -18.43
CA ILE A 291 -8.56 -7.87 -17.01
C ILE A 291 -9.48 -6.68 -16.72
N GLU A 292 -10.33 -6.83 -15.71
CA GLU A 292 -11.21 -5.74 -15.26
C GLU A 292 -10.39 -4.63 -14.59
N SER A 293 -10.95 -3.40 -14.55
CA SER A 293 -10.33 -2.29 -13.87
C SER A 293 -11.24 -1.66 -12.82
N LYS A 294 -10.64 -1.13 -11.76
CA LYS A 294 -11.32 -0.43 -10.67
C LYS A 294 -10.47 0.73 -10.15
N THR A 295 -11.05 1.59 -9.33
CA THR A 295 -10.29 2.60 -8.59
C THR A 295 -9.85 2.05 -7.22
N ALA A 296 -8.76 2.60 -6.67
CA ALA A 296 -8.26 2.26 -5.34
C ALA A 296 -8.33 3.46 -4.39
N SER A 297 -8.66 3.19 -3.12
CA SER A 297 -8.66 4.21 -2.06
C SER A 297 -7.46 4.07 -1.10
N PHE A 298 -6.51 3.19 -1.41
CA PHE A 298 -5.30 2.93 -0.63
C PHE A 298 -4.05 3.42 -1.38
N GLY A 299 -2.92 3.54 -0.67
CA GLY A 299 -1.61 3.88 -1.21
C GLY A 299 -0.87 2.65 -1.71
N SER A 300 0.27 2.87 -2.36
CA SER A 300 1.21 1.84 -2.80
C SER A 300 2.57 2.48 -3.10
N ASP A 301 3.57 1.70 -3.40
CA ASP A 301 4.88 2.18 -3.86
C ASP A 301 4.85 2.86 -5.25
N ALA A 302 3.80 2.66 -6.04
CA ALA A 302 3.72 3.15 -7.41
C ALA A 302 3.92 4.67 -7.57
N PRO A 303 3.38 5.58 -6.72
CA PRO A 303 3.67 7.00 -6.78
C PRO A 303 5.17 7.33 -6.63
N ARG A 304 5.87 6.59 -5.78
CA ARG A 304 7.27 6.83 -5.43
C ARG A 304 8.28 6.29 -6.45
N LEU A 305 7.85 5.41 -7.33
CA LEU A 305 8.66 4.89 -8.44
C LEU A 305 8.62 5.85 -9.65
N GLU A 306 9.10 7.10 -9.46
CA GLU A 306 8.88 8.24 -10.34
C GLU A 306 9.51 8.06 -11.73
N TYR A 307 10.63 7.34 -11.85
CA TYR A 307 11.36 7.22 -13.11
C TYR A 307 10.84 6.12 -14.05
N PHE A 308 9.80 5.38 -13.64
CA PHE A 308 9.11 4.49 -14.58
C PHE A 308 8.12 5.28 -15.44
N LYS A 309 8.20 5.09 -16.78
CA LYS A 309 7.37 5.83 -17.74
C LYS A 309 5.89 5.44 -17.62
N THR A 310 5.62 4.17 -17.43
CA THR A 310 4.27 3.62 -17.28
C THR A 310 4.18 2.81 -16.01
N LYS A 311 3.11 2.99 -15.26
CA LYS A 311 2.85 2.30 -13.99
C LYS A 311 1.49 1.62 -14.06
N ALA A 312 1.42 0.38 -13.61
CA ALA A 312 0.19 -0.36 -13.39
C ALA A 312 0.17 -0.94 -11.97
N ILE A 313 -1.00 -1.17 -11.42
CA ILE A 313 -1.18 -1.83 -10.12
C ILE A 313 -2.18 -2.96 -10.34
N CYS A 314 -1.81 -4.18 -9.94
CA CYS A 314 -2.68 -5.36 -10.01
C CYS A 314 -2.13 -6.46 -9.09
N GLY A 315 -3.01 -7.26 -8.50
CA GLY A 315 -2.59 -8.44 -7.76
C GLY A 315 -3.74 -9.19 -7.11
N PRO A 316 -3.44 -10.38 -6.57
CA PRO A 316 -4.42 -11.25 -5.92
C PRO A 316 -4.77 -10.75 -4.52
N GLY A 317 -5.87 -11.28 -3.99
CA GLY A 317 -6.36 -10.96 -2.66
C GLY A 317 -7.12 -9.64 -2.58
N SER A 318 -7.74 -9.41 -1.43
CA SER A 318 -8.61 -8.25 -1.20
C SER A 318 -8.03 -7.33 -0.13
N ILE A 319 -8.00 -6.02 -0.43
CA ILE A 319 -7.64 -4.99 0.55
C ILE A 319 -8.53 -5.01 1.80
N LEU A 320 -9.72 -5.62 1.73
CA LEU A 320 -10.66 -5.69 2.85
C LEU A 320 -10.17 -6.62 3.97
N THR A 321 -9.24 -7.53 3.68
CA THR A 321 -8.63 -8.43 4.67
C THR A 321 -7.19 -8.07 5.01
N ALA A 322 -6.53 -7.24 4.21
CA ALA A 322 -5.23 -6.67 4.53
C ALA A 322 -5.28 -5.96 5.90
N HIS A 323 -4.19 -6.08 6.68
CA HIS A 323 -4.04 -5.48 8.01
C HIS A 323 -5.01 -6.02 9.09
N THR A 324 -5.80 -7.06 8.79
CA THR A 324 -6.67 -7.72 9.78
C THR A 324 -6.03 -8.99 10.33
N ASP A 325 -6.61 -9.54 11.40
CA ASP A 325 -6.21 -10.84 11.96
C ASP A 325 -6.70 -12.01 11.10
N GLU A 326 -7.61 -11.76 10.16
CA GLU A 326 -8.22 -12.73 9.25
C GLU A 326 -7.64 -12.62 7.82
N GLU A 327 -6.43 -12.08 7.68
CA GLU A 327 -5.76 -11.92 6.39
C GLU A 327 -5.56 -13.28 5.72
N TYR A 328 -5.94 -13.36 4.44
CA TYR A 328 -5.87 -14.59 3.65
C TYR A 328 -5.72 -14.32 2.15
N ILE A 329 -5.33 -15.37 1.44
CA ILE A 329 -5.35 -15.44 -0.03
C ILE A 329 -5.85 -16.80 -0.49
N LEU A 330 -6.61 -16.85 -1.60
CA LEU A 330 -7.02 -18.08 -2.24
C LEU A 330 -5.96 -18.53 -3.27
N VAL A 331 -5.77 -19.84 -3.38
CA VAL A 331 -4.87 -20.40 -4.41
C VAL A 331 -5.41 -20.14 -5.82
N SER A 332 -6.73 -20.09 -6.00
CA SER A 332 -7.34 -19.68 -7.27
C SER A 332 -7.01 -18.24 -7.64
N ASP A 333 -7.09 -17.28 -6.67
CA ASP A 333 -6.76 -15.87 -6.90
C ASP A 333 -5.28 -15.72 -7.30
N MET A 334 -4.37 -16.49 -6.68
CA MET A 334 -2.95 -16.51 -7.04
C MET A 334 -2.69 -17.09 -8.45
N ARG A 335 -3.46 -18.08 -8.88
CA ARG A 335 -3.35 -18.64 -10.23
C ARG A 335 -3.84 -17.66 -11.28
N GLU A 336 -4.92 -16.96 -11.00
CA GLU A 336 -5.43 -15.90 -11.87
C GLU A 336 -4.43 -14.74 -11.98
N ALA A 337 -3.86 -14.29 -10.86
CA ALA A 337 -2.81 -13.28 -10.83
C ALA A 337 -1.61 -13.65 -11.70
N LEU A 338 -1.13 -14.88 -11.59
CA LEU A 338 -0.05 -15.39 -12.44
C LEU A 338 -0.35 -15.24 -13.94
N GLU A 339 -1.57 -15.56 -14.37
CA GLU A 339 -1.98 -15.41 -15.78
C GLU A 339 -2.14 -13.93 -16.16
N ASN A 340 -2.60 -13.09 -15.24
CA ASN A 340 -2.75 -11.65 -15.45
C ASN A 340 -1.38 -10.96 -15.56
N ASP A 341 -0.42 -11.28 -14.69
CA ASP A 341 0.96 -10.77 -14.73
C ASP A 341 1.61 -11.04 -16.10
N ILE A 342 1.50 -12.28 -16.59
CA ILE A 342 2.02 -12.67 -17.90
C ILE A 342 1.28 -11.94 -19.03
N ARG A 343 -0.02 -11.75 -18.92
CA ARG A 343 -0.84 -11.05 -19.91
C ARG A 343 -0.46 -9.57 -19.98
N ILE A 344 -0.28 -8.91 -18.85
CA ILE A 344 0.16 -7.51 -18.76
C ILE A 344 1.54 -7.36 -19.42
N PHE A 345 2.50 -8.21 -19.05
CA PHE A 345 3.83 -8.22 -19.63
C PHE A 345 3.79 -8.40 -21.17
N LYS A 346 3.03 -9.38 -21.67
CA LYS A 346 2.92 -9.64 -23.11
C LYS A 346 2.21 -8.51 -23.88
N THR A 347 1.27 -7.81 -23.24
CA THR A 347 0.60 -6.64 -23.82
C THR A 347 1.58 -5.49 -24.00
N PHE A 348 2.39 -5.20 -22.98
CA PHE A 348 3.46 -4.21 -23.05
C PHE A 348 4.46 -4.50 -24.14
N ASN A 349 4.98 -5.73 -24.23
CA ASN A 349 5.96 -6.12 -25.24
C ASN A 349 5.44 -6.02 -26.69
N LYS A 350 4.15 -6.32 -26.93
CA LYS A 350 3.54 -6.16 -28.26
C LYS A 350 3.44 -4.68 -28.67
N THR A 351 3.23 -3.79 -27.71
CA THR A 351 3.11 -2.35 -27.95
C THR A 351 4.48 -1.73 -28.31
N ASN A 352 5.56 -2.19 -27.67
CA ASN A 352 6.92 -1.71 -27.89
C ASN A 352 7.63 -2.34 -29.11
N ALA A 353 7.12 -3.46 -29.63
CA ALA A 353 7.64 -4.11 -30.85
C ALA A 353 7.12 -3.48 -32.17
N ARG A 354 6.28 -2.47 -32.10
CA ARG A 354 5.76 -1.68 -33.23
C ARG A 354 6.43 -0.31 -33.30
#